data_58df9dd0c24e7b5d88bb122727f6e92f
#
_entry.id   58df9dd0c24e7b5d88bb122727f6e92f
#
_cell.length_a   1.000
_cell.length_b   1.000
_cell.length_c   1.000
_cell.angle_alpha   90.00
_cell.angle_beta   90.00
_cell.angle_gamma   90.00
#
_symmetry.space_group_name_H-M   'P 1'
#
loop_
_entity.id
_entity.type
_entity.pdbx_description
1 polymer ?
#
loop_
_entity_poly.entity_id
_entity_poly.type
_entity_poly.pdbx_seq_one_letter_code
_entity_poly.pdbx_strand_id
1 'polypeptide(L)'
;MKKLFLTVVALMGATTLFAQSELVVNFQQGLANAKAGNYSEAISQFQAVVDASFDVDTEDPNDLKAIAGSKKFIVTCYNKMGIAAINAKQYEEAIANFTEAANMAELYEDVASMNKNRTLIGQVYEVQGADAFNSGDYATAIAVFSKGYEADPRNTGMALNLAESFFRSDLYQEGMQICANICTLNADKYAEAQTEARAKMDMYTNNQVAKFQMANDYDGIIALAEQLADAAMAQKITIQAYLAKKDYNKVIELSEAAIEAQATDEGRSDIYYLVGVAYNEKSMFDQAIAAWKNVTAGNNVENAAAYIKALTTPAE
;
A
#
# COMPACT_ATOMS: atom_id res chain seq x y z
N MET A 1 -67.58 38.52 -65.07
CA MET A 1 -66.23 38.53 -64.48
C MET A 1 -66.38 39.04 -63.04
N LYS A 2 -66.54 38.14 -62.09
CA LYS A 2 -66.58 38.47 -60.65
C LYS A 2 -65.42 37.75 -60.00
N LYS A 3 -64.43 38.51 -59.53
CA LYS A 3 -63.27 38.00 -58.74
C LYS A 3 -63.76 37.80 -57.32
N LEU A 4 -63.71 36.53 -56.86
CA LEU A 4 -63.94 36.17 -55.50
C LEU A 4 -62.64 36.38 -54.71
N PHE A 5 -62.68 37.33 -53.80
CA PHE A 5 -61.60 37.51 -52.85
C PHE A 5 -61.85 36.52 -51.68
N LEU A 6 -61.01 35.49 -51.57
CA LEU A 6 -60.97 34.58 -50.44
C LEU A 6 -60.05 35.20 -49.39
N THR A 7 -60.65 35.70 -48.32
CA THR A 7 -59.87 36.19 -47.15
C THR A 7 -59.56 35.01 -46.31
N VAL A 8 -58.26 34.57 -46.32
CA VAL A 8 -57.74 33.60 -45.39
C VAL A 8 -57.44 34.32 -44.12
N VAL A 9 -58.24 34.14 -43.09
CA VAL A 9 -57.90 34.56 -41.71
C VAL A 9 -56.88 33.50 -41.16
N ALA A 10 -55.62 33.83 -41.23
CA ALA A 10 -54.63 33.08 -40.52
C ALA A 10 -54.78 33.36 -39.01
N LEU A 11 -55.39 32.43 -38.29
CA LEU A 11 -55.24 32.38 -36.83
C LEU A 11 -53.77 32.09 -36.55
N MET A 12 -52.99 33.14 -36.29
CA MET A 12 -51.71 33.00 -35.61
C MET A 12 -52.03 32.65 -34.17
N GLY A 13 -52.05 31.36 -33.88
CA GLY A 13 -51.88 30.91 -32.54
C GLY A 13 -50.47 31.33 -32.08
N ALA A 14 -50.40 32.35 -31.26
CA ALA A 14 -49.18 32.71 -30.53
C ALA A 14 -48.92 31.58 -29.54
N THR A 15 -48.22 30.53 -29.99
CA THR A 15 -47.45 29.72 -29.08
C THR A 15 -46.32 30.65 -28.62
N THR A 16 -46.44 31.18 -27.41
CA THR A 16 -45.33 31.73 -26.69
C THR A 16 -44.31 30.59 -26.53
N LEU A 17 -43.46 30.45 -27.50
CA LEU A 17 -42.16 29.77 -27.31
C LEU A 17 -41.46 30.64 -26.24
N PHE A 18 -41.57 30.22 -25.00
CA PHE A 18 -40.63 30.69 -23.98
C PHE A 18 -39.24 30.34 -24.52
N ALA A 19 -38.51 31.33 -25.00
CA ALA A 19 -37.13 31.14 -25.35
C ALA A 19 -36.45 30.57 -24.09
N GLN A 20 -35.89 29.36 -24.22
CA GLN A 20 -35.14 28.78 -23.14
C GLN A 20 -34.00 29.75 -22.77
N SER A 21 -33.71 29.90 -21.49
CA SER A 21 -32.59 30.73 -21.06
C SER A 21 -31.28 30.20 -21.65
N GLU A 22 -30.30 31.05 -21.80
CA GLU A 22 -28.98 30.66 -22.27
C GLU A 22 -28.36 29.58 -21.36
N LEU A 23 -28.62 29.62 -20.03
CA LEU A 23 -28.22 28.62 -19.08
C LEU A 23 -28.75 27.22 -19.45
N VAL A 24 -30.05 27.13 -19.75
CA VAL A 24 -30.70 25.86 -20.13
C VAL A 24 -30.17 25.37 -21.48
N VAL A 25 -29.97 26.27 -22.45
CA VAL A 25 -29.43 25.91 -23.78
C VAL A 25 -28.02 25.32 -23.65
N ASN A 26 -27.11 26.02 -22.96
CA ASN A 26 -25.73 25.56 -22.75
C ASN A 26 -25.71 24.22 -21.96
N PHE A 27 -26.56 24.07 -20.94
CA PHE A 27 -26.67 22.82 -20.20
C PHE A 27 -27.11 21.65 -21.12
N GLN A 28 -28.09 21.84 -21.99
CA GLN A 28 -28.52 20.80 -22.93
C GLN A 28 -27.42 20.44 -23.94
N GLN A 29 -26.68 21.43 -24.44
CA GLN A 29 -25.53 21.20 -25.33
C GLN A 29 -24.44 20.40 -24.60
N GLY A 30 -24.14 20.75 -23.35
CA GLY A 30 -23.22 20.00 -22.49
C GLY A 30 -23.66 18.54 -22.32
N LEU A 31 -24.95 18.28 -22.06
CA LEU A 31 -25.49 16.92 -21.97
C LEU A 31 -25.34 16.15 -23.29
N ALA A 32 -25.58 16.80 -24.42
CA ALA A 32 -25.42 16.19 -25.75
C ALA A 32 -23.95 15.78 -26.00
N ASN A 33 -23.03 16.69 -25.72
CA ASN A 33 -21.60 16.42 -25.84
C ASN A 33 -21.14 15.30 -24.89
N ALA A 34 -21.56 15.33 -23.63
CA ALA A 34 -21.22 14.27 -22.67
C ALA A 34 -21.77 12.89 -23.12
N LYS A 35 -22.98 12.85 -23.68
CA LYS A 35 -23.57 11.62 -24.25
C LYS A 35 -22.80 11.11 -25.47
N ALA A 36 -22.26 12.02 -26.27
CA ALA A 36 -21.42 11.68 -27.44
C ALA A 36 -19.98 11.25 -27.05
N GLY A 37 -19.59 11.41 -25.77
CA GLY A 37 -18.22 11.14 -25.30
C GLY A 37 -17.27 12.32 -25.47
N ASN A 38 -17.75 13.47 -25.93
CA ASN A 38 -16.97 14.69 -26.10
C ASN A 38 -16.90 15.44 -24.76
N TYR A 39 -16.15 14.84 -23.80
CA TYR A 39 -16.17 15.32 -22.40
C TYR A 39 -15.55 16.70 -22.23
N SER A 40 -14.51 17.04 -22.98
CA SER A 40 -13.88 18.38 -22.90
C SER A 40 -14.84 19.49 -23.35
N GLU A 41 -15.56 19.30 -24.45
CA GLU A 41 -16.56 20.22 -24.95
C GLU A 41 -17.76 20.29 -23.99
N ALA A 42 -18.15 19.15 -23.40
CA ALA A 42 -19.20 19.11 -22.38
C ALA A 42 -18.83 19.94 -21.16
N ILE A 43 -17.60 19.81 -20.65
CA ILE A 43 -17.08 20.60 -19.53
C ILE A 43 -17.13 22.09 -19.87
N SER A 44 -16.70 22.49 -21.05
CA SER A 44 -16.75 23.89 -21.48
C SER A 44 -18.17 24.46 -21.49
N GLN A 45 -19.14 23.69 -21.95
CA GLN A 45 -20.58 24.11 -21.95
C GLN A 45 -21.15 24.19 -20.52
N PHE A 46 -20.84 23.20 -19.67
CA PHE A 46 -21.26 23.24 -18.28
C PHE A 46 -20.60 24.35 -17.49
N GLN A 47 -19.31 24.64 -17.76
CA GLN A 47 -18.59 25.75 -17.14
C GLN A 47 -19.22 27.10 -17.52
N ALA A 48 -19.60 27.29 -18.79
CA ALA A 48 -20.29 28.49 -19.24
C ALA A 48 -21.61 28.71 -18.48
N VAL A 49 -22.35 27.63 -18.13
CA VAL A 49 -23.56 27.74 -17.28
C VAL A 49 -23.20 28.19 -15.87
N VAL A 50 -22.15 27.62 -15.28
CA VAL A 50 -21.72 27.97 -13.92
C VAL A 50 -21.21 29.42 -13.87
N ASP A 51 -20.41 29.84 -14.85
CA ASP A 51 -19.85 31.21 -14.91
C ASP A 51 -20.97 32.25 -15.09
N ALA A 52 -21.90 32.01 -16.02
CA ALA A 52 -23.05 32.89 -16.25
C ALA A 52 -23.98 32.96 -15.02
N SER A 53 -24.01 31.96 -14.18
CA SER A 53 -24.85 31.95 -12.97
C SER A 53 -24.43 32.97 -11.91
N PHE A 54 -23.23 33.53 -11.98
CA PHE A 54 -22.78 34.60 -11.05
C PHE A 54 -23.35 35.97 -11.44
N ASP A 55 -23.72 36.15 -12.69
CA ASP A 55 -24.23 37.42 -13.21
C ASP A 55 -25.77 37.45 -13.34
N VAL A 56 -26.45 36.31 -13.11
CA VAL A 56 -27.88 36.16 -13.27
C VAL A 56 -28.53 35.81 -11.93
N ASP A 57 -29.35 36.73 -11.41
CA ASP A 57 -30.25 36.45 -10.29
C ASP A 57 -31.52 35.80 -10.83
N THR A 58 -31.59 34.47 -10.75
CA THR A 58 -32.71 33.70 -11.30
C THR A 58 -33.39 32.85 -10.23
N GLU A 59 -34.72 32.88 -10.24
CA GLU A 59 -35.58 31.97 -9.48
C GLU A 59 -36.22 30.90 -10.36
N ASP A 60 -35.95 30.90 -11.70
CA ASP A 60 -36.49 29.90 -12.62
C ASP A 60 -36.00 28.49 -12.24
N PRO A 61 -36.92 27.55 -11.96
CA PRO A 61 -36.52 26.19 -11.56
C PRO A 61 -35.68 25.46 -12.63
N ASN A 62 -35.84 25.81 -13.93
CA ASN A 62 -35.04 25.19 -14.99
C ASN A 62 -33.62 25.72 -15.00
N ASP A 63 -33.41 27.02 -14.74
CA ASP A 63 -32.08 27.62 -14.59
C ASP A 63 -31.34 27.06 -13.38
N LEU A 64 -32.04 27.00 -12.23
CA LEU A 64 -31.45 26.44 -11.00
C LEU A 64 -31.07 24.97 -11.21
N LYS A 65 -31.89 24.20 -11.93
CA LYS A 65 -31.58 22.81 -12.29
C LYS A 65 -30.41 22.70 -13.25
N ALA A 66 -30.30 23.61 -14.23
CA ALA A 66 -29.19 23.66 -15.17
C ALA A 66 -27.87 23.98 -14.45
N ILE A 67 -27.86 24.95 -13.52
CA ILE A 67 -26.71 25.33 -12.71
C ILE A 67 -26.26 24.14 -11.84
N ALA A 68 -27.16 23.58 -11.03
CA ALA A 68 -26.85 22.46 -10.16
C ALA A 68 -26.40 21.22 -10.94
N GLY A 69 -27.04 20.95 -12.08
CA GLY A 69 -26.68 19.88 -12.99
C GLY A 69 -25.29 20.08 -13.59
N SER A 70 -24.97 21.29 -14.04
CA SER A 70 -23.65 21.62 -14.62
C SER A 70 -22.52 21.34 -13.66
N LYS A 71 -22.61 21.82 -12.41
CA LYS A 71 -21.61 21.53 -11.35
C LYS A 71 -21.37 20.04 -11.20
N LYS A 72 -22.42 19.22 -11.16
CA LYS A 72 -22.33 17.76 -11.03
C LYS A 72 -21.75 17.09 -12.28
N PHE A 73 -22.14 17.55 -13.49
CA PHE A 73 -21.70 16.94 -14.73
C PHE A 73 -20.24 17.28 -15.07
N ILE A 74 -19.71 18.44 -14.67
CA ILE A 74 -18.27 18.76 -14.77
C ILE A 74 -17.45 17.68 -14.06
N VAL A 75 -17.75 17.41 -12.79
CA VAL A 75 -17.07 16.35 -12.01
C VAL A 75 -17.22 14.97 -12.67
N THR A 76 -18.42 14.70 -13.21
CA THR A 76 -18.71 13.43 -13.90
C THR A 76 -17.90 13.27 -15.17
N CYS A 77 -17.74 14.32 -15.97
CA CYS A 77 -16.96 14.30 -17.21
C CYS A 77 -15.47 14.05 -16.94
N TYR A 78 -14.88 14.76 -15.98
CA TYR A 78 -13.50 14.48 -15.55
C TYR A 78 -13.32 13.04 -15.07
N ASN A 79 -14.29 12.51 -14.30
CA ASN A 79 -14.25 11.11 -13.89
C ASN A 79 -14.28 10.14 -15.08
N LYS A 80 -15.07 10.41 -16.10
CA LYS A 80 -15.12 9.60 -17.32
C LYS A 80 -13.81 9.65 -18.10
N MET A 81 -13.20 10.83 -18.21
CA MET A 81 -11.87 10.98 -18.82
C MET A 81 -10.81 10.22 -18.04
N GLY A 82 -10.79 10.33 -16.71
CA GLY A 82 -9.86 9.60 -15.85
C GLY A 82 -9.97 8.09 -16.00
N ILE A 83 -11.20 7.55 -16.03
CA ILE A 83 -11.42 6.11 -16.26
C ILE A 83 -10.96 5.68 -17.66
N ALA A 84 -11.21 6.49 -18.68
CA ALA A 84 -10.74 6.21 -20.03
C ALA A 84 -9.22 6.17 -20.10
N ALA A 85 -8.55 7.10 -19.42
CA ALA A 85 -7.09 7.16 -19.33
C ALA A 85 -6.49 5.93 -18.61
N ILE A 86 -7.11 5.43 -17.52
CA ILE A 86 -6.69 4.17 -16.88
C ILE A 86 -6.74 3.01 -17.88
N ASN A 87 -7.85 2.88 -18.62
CA ASN A 87 -8.01 1.80 -19.59
C ASN A 87 -6.99 1.89 -20.74
N ALA A 88 -6.51 3.09 -21.04
CA ALA A 88 -5.43 3.34 -22.01
C ALA A 88 -4.02 3.26 -21.38
N LYS A 89 -3.90 2.97 -20.08
CA LYS A 89 -2.64 3.00 -19.30
C LYS A 89 -1.95 4.36 -19.29
N GLN A 90 -2.71 5.43 -19.45
CA GLN A 90 -2.25 6.81 -19.38
C GLN A 90 -2.43 7.34 -17.95
N TYR A 91 -1.62 6.80 -17.02
CA TYR A 91 -1.84 6.97 -15.58
C TYR A 91 -1.71 8.41 -15.10
N GLU A 92 -0.76 9.18 -15.66
CA GLU A 92 -0.58 10.60 -15.35
C GLU A 92 -1.81 11.42 -15.77
N GLU A 93 -2.38 11.12 -16.94
CA GLU A 93 -3.62 11.74 -17.42
C GLU A 93 -4.82 11.35 -16.54
N ALA A 94 -4.88 10.11 -16.09
CA ALA A 94 -5.91 9.65 -15.16
C ALA A 94 -5.85 10.42 -13.83
N ILE A 95 -4.66 10.56 -13.25
CA ILE A 95 -4.42 11.32 -12.02
C ILE A 95 -4.81 12.78 -12.22
N ALA A 96 -4.40 13.41 -13.32
CA ALA A 96 -4.76 14.79 -13.62
C ALA A 96 -6.28 14.97 -13.69
N ASN A 97 -6.98 14.10 -14.40
CA ASN A 97 -8.44 14.18 -14.52
C ASN A 97 -9.16 13.96 -13.18
N PHE A 98 -8.75 13.00 -12.35
CA PHE A 98 -9.34 12.82 -11.02
C PHE A 98 -8.99 13.96 -10.06
N THR A 99 -7.83 14.58 -10.22
CA THR A 99 -7.44 15.77 -9.45
C THR A 99 -8.36 16.95 -9.80
N GLU A 100 -8.60 17.21 -11.09
CA GLU A 100 -9.55 18.23 -11.51
C GLU A 100 -10.98 17.92 -11.05
N ALA A 101 -11.40 16.66 -11.10
CA ALA A 101 -12.70 16.26 -10.55
C ALA A 101 -12.80 16.53 -9.03
N ALA A 102 -11.72 16.30 -8.27
CA ALA A 102 -11.68 16.59 -6.84
C ALA A 102 -11.70 18.09 -6.57
N ASN A 103 -10.93 18.88 -7.32
CA ASN A 103 -10.87 20.34 -7.19
C ASN A 103 -12.23 20.99 -7.50
N MET A 104 -12.89 20.55 -8.58
CA MET A 104 -14.24 21.02 -8.91
C MET A 104 -15.28 20.62 -7.86
N ALA A 105 -15.19 19.40 -7.33
CA ALA A 105 -16.08 18.95 -6.25
C ALA A 105 -15.87 19.78 -4.97
N GLU A 106 -14.62 20.11 -4.64
CA GLU A 106 -14.30 20.99 -3.50
C GLU A 106 -14.82 22.40 -3.72
N LEU A 107 -14.63 22.97 -4.91
CA LEU A 107 -15.16 24.30 -5.29
C LEU A 107 -16.69 24.37 -5.20
N TYR A 108 -17.37 23.26 -5.50
CA TYR A 108 -18.84 23.17 -5.45
C TYR A 108 -19.37 22.62 -4.12
N GLU A 109 -18.51 22.50 -3.10
CA GLU A 109 -18.85 21.99 -1.76
C GLU A 109 -19.41 20.55 -1.76
N ASP A 110 -19.12 19.75 -2.79
CA ASP A 110 -19.46 18.32 -2.87
C ASP A 110 -18.36 17.46 -2.24
N VAL A 111 -18.34 17.42 -0.91
CA VAL A 111 -17.35 16.66 -0.12
C VAL A 111 -17.34 15.17 -0.47
N ALA A 112 -18.50 14.59 -0.82
CA ALA A 112 -18.58 13.18 -1.16
C ALA A 112 -17.83 12.87 -2.47
N SER A 113 -18.05 13.69 -3.51
CA SER A 113 -17.33 13.54 -4.79
C SER A 113 -15.86 13.88 -4.66
N MET A 114 -15.49 14.89 -3.85
CA MET A 114 -14.09 15.21 -3.56
C MET A 114 -13.35 14.00 -2.96
N ASN A 115 -13.89 13.42 -1.89
CA ASN A 115 -13.27 12.26 -1.23
C ASN A 115 -13.21 11.04 -2.15
N LYS A 116 -14.26 10.79 -2.95
CA LYS A 116 -14.28 9.72 -3.94
C LYS A 116 -13.13 9.88 -4.95
N ASN A 117 -12.90 11.09 -5.46
CA ASN A 117 -11.85 11.32 -6.45
C ASN A 117 -10.45 11.19 -5.85
N ARG A 118 -10.24 11.63 -4.60
CA ARG A 118 -8.99 11.36 -3.85
C ARG A 118 -8.73 9.86 -3.71
N THR A 119 -9.78 9.06 -3.44
CA THR A 119 -9.65 7.59 -3.41
C THR A 119 -9.30 7.03 -4.80
N LEU A 120 -9.90 7.54 -5.89
CA LEU A 120 -9.58 7.10 -7.24
C LEU A 120 -8.13 7.39 -7.61
N ILE A 121 -7.57 8.53 -7.22
CA ILE A 121 -6.13 8.84 -7.41
C ILE A 121 -5.26 7.77 -6.73
N GLY A 122 -5.57 7.39 -5.49
CA GLY A 122 -4.89 6.31 -4.78
C GLY A 122 -4.94 4.98 -5.55
N GLN A 123 -6.11 4.63 -6.10
CA GLN A 123 -6.28 3.43 -6.93
C GLN A 123 -5.47 3.47 -8.24
N VAL A 124 -5.29 4.65 -8.84
CA VAL A 124 -4.42 4.79 -10.03
C VAL A 124 -2.97 4.50 -9.66
N TYR A 125 -2.47 5.03 -8.54
CA TYR A 125 -1.12 4.71 -8.07
C TYR A 125 -0.96 3.20 -7.79
N GLU A 126 -1.98 2.57 -7.23
CA GLU A 126 -1.96 1.12 -6.97
C GLU A 126 -1.85 0.31 -8.28
N VAL A 127 -2.67 0.62 -9.28
CA VAL A 127 -2.64 -0.06 -10.59
C VAL A 127 -1.33 0.19 -11.33
N GLN A 128 -0.87 1.44 -11.40
CA GLN A 128 0.39 1.81 -12.05
C GLN A 128 1.60 1.15 -11.39
N GLY A 129 1.64 1.17 -10.05
CA GLY A 129 2.70 0.54 -9.28
C GLY A 129 2.69 -0.98 -9.45
N ALA A 130 1.51 -1.62 -9.47
CA ALA A 130 1.37 -3.05 -9.72
C ALA A 130 1.81 -3.45 -11.14
N ASP A 131 1.48 -2.66 -12.16
CA ASP A 131 1.95 -2.89 -13.52
C ASP A 131 3.48 -2.85 -13.60
N ALA A 132 4.11 -1.85 -12.98
CA ALA A 132 5.57 -1.73 -12.91
C ALA A 132 6.19 -2.90 -12.12
N PHE A 133 5.62 -3.25 -10.96
CA PHE A 133 6.08 -4.36 -10.15
C PHE A 133 6.03 -5.70 -10.91
N ASN A 134 4.91 -5.98 -11.57
CA ASN A 134 4.71 -7.22 -12.33
C ASN A 134 5.62 -7.32 -13.57
N SER A 135 6.05 -6.19 -14.12
CA SER A 135 7.03 -6.16 -15.22
C SER A 135 8.48 -6.29 -14.73
N GLY A 136 8.71 -6.30 -13.41
CA GLY A 136 10.04 -6.32 -12.78
C GLY A 136 10.71 -4.95 -12.70
N ASP A 137 10.02 -3.89 -13.07
CA ASP A 137 10.52 -2.52 -12.91
C ASP A 137 10.25 -2.01 -11.48
N TYR A 138 11.04 -2.56 -10.54
CA TYR A 138 10.88 -2.23 -9.12
C TYR A 138 11.22 -0.77 -8.82
N ALA A 139 12.08 -0.13 -9.61
CA ALA A 139 12.41 1.27 -9.42
C ALA A 139 11.19 2.17 -9.69
N THR A 140 10.48 1.95 -10.79
CA THR A 140 9.21 2.63 -11.07
C THR A 140 8.13 2.25 -10.06
N ALA A 141 8.03 0.97 -9.67
CA ALA A 141 7.08 0.53 -8.65
C ALA A 141 7.29 1.27 -7.32
N ILE A 142 8.53 1.38 -6.84
CA ILE A 142 8.89 2.17 -5.64
C ILE A 142 8.45 3.62 -5.79
N ALA A 143 8.80 4.27 -6.91
CA ALA A 143 8.47 5.67 -7.12
C ALA A 143 6.96 5.94 -7.11
N VAL A 144 6.18 5.04 -7.70
CA VAL A 144 4.72 5.15 -7.80
C VAL A 144 4.03 4.81 -6.48
N PHE A 145 4.37 3.66 -5.89
CA PHE A 145 3.79 3.26 -4.59
C PHE A 145 4.14 4.25 -3.47
N SER A 146 5.32 4.88 -3.50
CA SER A 146 5.69 5.92 -2.53
C SER A 146 4.74 7.11 -2.59
N LYS A 147 4.39 7.61 -3.79
CA LYS A 147 3.42 8.70 -3.95
C LYS A 147 2.04 8.33 -3.40
N GLY A 148 1.59 7.11 -3.67
CA GLY A 148 0.32 6.63 -3.15
C GLY A 148 0.33 6.42 -1.65
N TYR A 149 1.43 5.92 -1.09
CA TYR A 149 1.62 5.75 0.35
C TYR A 149 1.71 7.10 1.10
N GLU A 150 2.37 8.10 0.52
CA GLU A 150 2.39 9.47 1.06
C GLU A 150 0.99 10.08 1.10
N ALA A 151 0.16 9.81 0.08
CA ALA A 151 -1.22 10.29 0.03
C ALA A 151 -2.14 9.60 1.05
N ASP A 152 -1.96 8.29 1.28
CA ASP A 152 -2.70 7.51 2.28
C ASP A 152 -1.80 6.44 2.96
N PRO A 153 -1.10 6.81 4.05
CA PRO A 153 -0.25 5.86 4.79
C PRO A 153 -1.00 4.69 5.45
N ARG A 154 -2.34 4.72 5.44
CA ARG A 154 -3.18 3.63 5.98
C ARG A 154 -3.63 2.64 4.92
N ASN A 155 -3.31 2.86 3.67
CA ASN A 155 -3.48 1.86 2.61
C ASN A 155 -2.39 0.78 2.76
N THR A 156 -2.68 -0.21 3.61
CA THR A 156 -1.74 -1.27 3.94
C THR A 156 -1.41 -2.17 2.76
N GLY A 157 -2.32 -2.36 1.80
CA GLY A 157 -2.05 -3.11 0.57
C GLY A 157 -0.95 -2.43 -0.25
N MET A 158 -1.06 -1.11 -0.46
CA MET A 158 -0.04 -0.33 -1.15
C MET A 158 1.28 -0.30 -0.38
N ALA A 159 1.23 -0.16 0.95
CA ALA A 159 2.41 -0.18 1.81
C ALA A 159 3.16 -1.53 1.72
N LEU A 160 2.44 -2.65 1.72
CA LEU A 160 3.03 -4.00 1.56
C LEU A 160 3.68 -4.19 0.18
N ASN A 161 3.07 -3.66 -0.88
CA ASN A 161 3.65 -3.69 -2.22
C ASN A 161 4.87 -2.79 -2.33
N LEU A 162 4.87 -1.63 -1.66
CA LEU A 162 6.04 -0.75 -1.57
C LEU A 162 7.18 -1.44 -0.84
N ALA A 163 6.92 -2.06 0.31
CA ALA A 163 7.91 -2.81 1.06
C ALA A 163 8.50 -3.95 0.22
N GLU A 164 7.66 -4.72 -0.48
CA GLU A 164 8.10 -5.79 -1.38
C GLU A 164 8.98 -5.25 -2.51
N SER A 165 8.62 -4.10 -3.09
CA SER A 165 9.40 -3.44 -4.14
C SER A 165 10.79 -3.03 -3.64
N PHE A 166 10.88 -2.49 -2.43
CA PHE A 166 12.16 -2.19 -1.78
C PHE A 166 13.01 -3.45 -1.59
N PHE A 167 12.43 -4.52 -1.03
CA PHE A 167 13.14 -5.77 -0.83
C PHE A 167 13.64 -6.39 -2.13
N ARG A 168 12.84 -6.33 -3.20
CA ARG A 168 13.24 -6.82 -4.54
C ARG A 168 14.35 -5.99 -5.18
N SER A 169 14.54 -4.76 -4.71
CA SER A 169 15.61 -3.86 -5.14
C SER A 169 16.84 -3.90 -4.23
N ASP A 170 16.93 -4.87 -3.32
CA ASP A 170 17.98 -4.97 -2.30
C ASP A 170 18.02 -3.76 -1.32
N LEU A 171 16.95 -2.98 -1.25
CA LEU A 171 16.78 -1.86 -0.32
C LEU A 171 16.12 -2.37 0.97
N TYR A 172 16.89 -3.19 1.70
CA TYR A 172 16.39 -3.94 2.86
C TYR A 172 15.84 -3.03 3.96
N GLN A 173 16.57 -1.96 4.30
CA GLN A 173 16.21 -1.06 5.42
C GLN A 173 14.91 -0.31 5.14
N GLU A 174 14.74 0.16 3.91
CA GLU A 174 13.52 0.87 3.48
C GLU A 174 12.31 -0.06 3.53
N GLY A 175 12.45 -1.30 3.06
CA GLY A 175 11.40 -2.31 3.15
C GLY A 175 11.01 -2.63 4.58
N MET A 176 12.00 -2.80 5.48
CA MET A 176 11.80 -3.02 6.91
C MET A 176 11.07 -1.85 7.56
N GLN A 177 11.42 -0.61 7.21
CA GLN A 177 10.78 0.58 7.77
C GLN A 177 9.30 0.66 7.40
N ILE A 178 8.94 0.35 6.15
CA ILE A 178 7.53 0.33 5.73
C ILE A 178 6.75 -0.76 6.50
N CYS A 179 7.31 -1.97 6.62
CA CYS A 179 6.69 -3.04 7.40
C CYS A 179 6.53 -2.66 8.88
N ALA A 180 7.54 -2.05 9.48
CA ALA A 180 7.48 -1.55 10.85
C ALA A 180 6.37 -0.51 11.04
N ASN A 181 6.20 0.43 10.10
CA ASN A 181 5.12 1.41 10.12
C ASN A 181 3.74 0.75 10.12
N ILE A 182 3.54 -0.31 9.30
CA ILE A 182 2.29 -1.08 9.30
C ILE A 182 2.04 -1.70 10.69
N CYS A 183 3.07 -2.22 11.35
CA CYS A 183 2.96 -2.81 12.67
C CYS A 183 2.57 -1.82 13.78
N THR A 184 2.70 -0.49 13.56
CA THR A 184 2.25 0.54 14.50
C THR A 184 0.78 0.91 14.36
N LEU A 185 0.08 0.46 13.32
CA LEU A 185 -1.33 0.76 13.09
C LEU A 185 -2.22 0.07 14.13
N ASN A 186 -3.48 0.53 14.24
CA ASN A 186 -4.45 -0.08 15.17
C ASN A 186 -4.68 -1.57 14.83
N ALA A 187 -4.37 -2.46 15.79
CA ALA A 187 -4.44 -3.92 15.59
C ALA A 187 -5.87 -4.43 15.30
N ASP A 188 -6.91 -3.83 15.88
CA ASP A 188 -8.29 -4.27 15.65
C ASP A 188 -8.71 -4.15 14.18
N LYS A 189 -8.13 -3.15 13.49
CA LYS A 189 -8.45 -2.87 12.09
C LYS A 189 -7.47 -3.49 11.11
N TYR A 190 -6.19 -3.61 11.48
CA TYR A 190 -5.10 -3.94 10.56
C TYR A 190 -4.34 -5.22 10.95
N ALA A 191 -4.92 -6.10 11.75
CA ALA A 191 -4.28 -7.34 12.25
C ALA A 191 -3.69 -8.21 11.13
N GLU A 192 -4.43 -8.39 10.03
CA GLU A 192 -3.99 -9.19 8.88
C GLU A 192 -2.75 -8.56 8.22
N ALA A 193 -2.79 -7.26 7.93
CA ALA A 193 -1.68 -6.54 7.34
C ALA A 193 -0.44 -6.52 8.25
N GLN A 194 -0.63 -6.41 9.58
CA GLN A 194 0.47 -6.52 10.54
C GLN A 194 1.09 -7.92 10.55
N THR A 195 0.26 -8.96 10.44
CA THR A 195 0.74 -10.34 10.36
C THR A 195 1.57 -10.55 9.08
N GLU A 196 1.09 -10.05 7.94
CA GLU A 196 1.83 -10.12 6.69
C GLU A 196 3.13 -9.30 6.73
N ALA A 197 3.09 -8.09 7.31
CA ALA A 197 4.28 -7.26 7.46
C ALA A 197 5.36 -7.96 8.31
N ARG A 198 4.98 -8.57 9.45
CA ARG A 198 5.92 -9.35 10.28
C ARG A 198 6.48 -10.55 9.52
N ALA A 199 5.63 -11.29 8.81
CA ALA A 199 6.10 -12.44 8.01
C ALA A 199 7.09 -12.02 6.92
N LYS A 200 6.89 -10.86 6.27
CA LYS A 200 7.85 -10.30 5.32
C LYS A 200 9.15 -9.89 6.02
N MET A 201 9.08 -9.22 7.17
CA MET A 201 10.27 -8.85 7.95
C MET A 201 11.11 -10.08 8.28
N ASP A 202 10.49 -11.14 8.80
CA ASP A 202 11.16 -12.40 9.15
C ASP A 202 11.80 -13.06 7.92
N MET A 203 11.06 -13.15 6.82
CA MET A 203 11.53 -13.77 5.59
C MET A 203 12.75 -13.03 5.01
N TYR A 204 12.67 -11.70 4.91
CA TYR A 204 13.75 -10.91 4.32
C TYR A 204 14.96 -10.79 5.25
N THR A 205 14.75 -10.80 6.58
CA THR A 205 15.84 -10.91 7.55
C THR A 205 16.59 -12.24 7.38
N ASN A 206 15.85 -13.36 7.30
CA ASN A 206 16.48 -14.66 7.08
C ASN A 206 17.25 -14.73 5.74
N ASN A 207 16.68 -14.12 4.68
CA ASN A 207 17.38 -14.02 3.39
C ASN A 207 18.67 -13.20 3.48
N GLN A 208 18.66 -12.11 4.23
CA GLN A 208 19.85 -11.27 4.43
C GLN A 208 20.89 -11.99 5.26
N VAL A 209 20.49 -12.69 6.35
CA VAL A 209 21.36 -13.56 7.14
C VAL A 209 22.00 -14.63 6.24
N ALA A 210 21.21 -15.29 5.37
CA ALA A 210 21.74 -16.30 4.44
C ALA A 210 22.78 -15.70 3.47
N LYS A 211 22.57 -14.49 2.94
CA LYS A 211 23.55 -13.79 2.09
C LYS A 211 24.87 -13.56 2.84
N PHE A 212 24.80 -13.07 4.07
CA PHE A 212 26.00 -12.88 4.91
C PHE A 212 26.70 -14.21 5.24
N GLN A 213 25.93 -15.26 5.55
CA GLN A 213 26.50 -16.60 5.81
C GLN A 213 27.24 -17.14 4.59
N MET A 214 26.66 -17.01 3.39
CA MET A 214 27.33 -17.42 2.13
C MET A 214 28.63 -16.64 1.88
N ALA A 215 28.69 -15.39 2.30
CA ALA A 215 29.90 -14.56 2.23
C ALA A 215 30.88 -14.79 3.40
N ASN A 216 30.52 -15.61 4.39
CA ASN A 216 31.23 -15.76 5.68
C ASN A 216 31.35 -14.42 6.43
N ASP A 217 30.45 -13.49 6.20
CA ASP A 217 30.40 -12.17 6.86
C ASP A 217 29.54 -12.25 8.14
N TYR A 218 30.09 -12.90 9.16
CA TYR A 218 29.39 -13.03 10.45
C TYR A 218 29.29 -11.70 11.20
N ASP A 219 30.21 -10.77 10.96
CA ASP A 219 30.14 -9.43 11.54
C ASP A 219 28.97 -8.63 10.93
N GLY A 220 28.70 -8.82 9.64
CA GLY A 220 27.51 -8.30 8.99
C GLY A 220 26.21 -8.86 9.58
N ILE A 221 26.19 -10.14 9.99
CA ILE A 221 25.03 -10.73 10.69
C ILE A 221 24.82 -10.07 12.05
N ILE A 222 25.89 -9.85 12.82
CA ILE A 222 25.82 -9.20 14.14
C ILE A 222 25.31 -7.76 13.99
N ALA A 223 25.86 -7.01 13.04
CA ALA A 223 25.42 -5.64 12.75
C ALA A 223 23.97 -5.58 12.29
N LEU A 224 23.48 -6.57 11.52
CA LEU A 224 22.08 -6.70 11.16
C LEU A 224 21.21 -6.94 12.40
N ALA A 225 21.64 -7.83 13.30
CA ALA A 225 20.90 -8.15 14.53
C ALA A 225 20.70 -6.93 15.42
N GLU A 226 21.70 -6.04 15.52
CA GLU A 226 21.62 -4.80 16.32
C GLU A 226 20.53 -3.83 15.80
N GLN A 227 20.10 -3.97 14.56
CA GLN A 227 19.08 -3.12 13.93
C GLN A 227 17.67 -3.71 14.02
N LEU A 228 17.52 -4.95 14.47
CA LEU A 228 16.23 -5.61 14.55
C LEU A 228 15.45 -5.15 15.78
N ALA A 229 14.19 -4.82 15.59
CA ALA A 229 13.27 -4.52 16.69
C ALA A 229 12.82 -5.78 17.46
N ASP A 230 12.84 -6.96 16.80
CA ASP A 230 12.54 -8.25 17.42
C ASP A 230 13.77 -8.75 18.19
N ALA A 231 13.75 -8.57 19.50
CA ALA A 231 14.84 -8.97 20.39
C ALA A 231 15.07 -10.50 20.37
N ALA A 232 14.04 -11.32 20.24
CA ALA A 232 14.17 -12.77 20.19
C ALA A 232 14.93 -13.22 18.94
N MET A 233 14.55 -12.67 17.78
CA MET A 233 15.26 -12.93 16.53
C MET A 233 16.67 -12.36 16.54
N ALA A 234 16.85 -11.13 17.01
CA ALA A 234 18.17 -10.48 17.14
C ALA A 234 19.15 -11.34 17.94
N GLN A 235 18.77 -11.76 19.14
CA GLN A 235 19.60 -12.58 20.02
C GLN A 235 19.91 -13.95 19.41
N LYS A 236 18.91 -14.60 18.77
CA LYS A 236 19.08 -15.90 18.12
C LYS A 236 20.13 -15.85 17.01
N ILE A 237 20.02 -14.90 16.08
CA ILE A 237 20.98 -14.78 14.97
C ILE A 237 22.36 -14.33 15.44
N THR A 238 22.44 -13.52 16.51
CA THR A 238 23.71 -13.14 17.14
C THR A 238 24.43 -14.37 17.71
N ILE A 239 23.74 -15.20 18.48
CA ILE A 239 24.29 -16.47 19.01
C ILE A 239 24.77 -17.38 17.88
N GLN A 240 23.98 -17.52 16.81
CA GLN A 240 24.35 -18.31 15.64
C GLN A 240 25.61 -17.76 14.94
N ALA A 241 25.73 -16.44 14.81
CA ALA A 241 26.88 -15.79 14.20
C ALA A 241 28.17 -16.01 15.02
N TYR A 242 28.11 -15.82 16.33
CA TYR A 242 29.28 -16.09 17.21
C TYR A 242 29.63 -17.57 17.22
N LEU A 243 28.67 -18.49 17.21
CA LEU A 243 28.94 -19.91 17.11
C LEU A 243 29.66 -20.26 15.79
N ALA A 244 29.20 -19.69 14.67
CA ALA A 244 29.84 -19.88 13.36
C ALA A 244 31.26 -19.26 13.30
N LYS A 245 31.50 -18.14 13.99
CA LYS A 245 32.84 -17.56 14.20
C LYS A 245 33.70 -18.40 15.13
N LYS A 246 33.15 -19.43 15.78
CA LYS A 246 33.80 -20.21 16.85
C LYS A 246 34.18 -19.38 18.08
N ASP A 247 33.53 -18.26 18.28
CA ASP A 247 33.66 -17.47 19.50
C ASP A 247 32.70 -18.01 20.58
N TYR A 248 33.03 -19.18 21.07
CA TYR A 248 32.24 -19.89 22.06
C TYR A 248 32.15 -19.12 23.40
N ASN A 249 33.12 -18.26 23.71
CA ASN A 249 33.03 -17.42 24.90
C ASN A 249 31.87 -16.42 24.79
N LYS A 250 31.72 -15.76 23.63
CA LYS A 250 30.62 -14.85 23.39
C LYS A 250 29.26 -15.55 23.37
N VAL A 251 29.17 -16.77 22.82
CA VAL A 251 27.96 -17.58 22.88
C VAL A 251 27.53 -17.81 24.33
N ILE A 252 28.50 -18.21 25.21
CA ILE A 252 28.21 -18.47 26.62
C ILE A 252 27.85 -17.17 27.36
N GLU A 253 28.60 -16.08 27.12
CA GLU A 253 28.34 -14.77 27.73
C GLU A 253 26.95 -14.25 27.46
N LEU A 254 26.46 -14.40 26.21
CA LEU A 254 25.17 -13.88 25.77
C LEU A 254 23.99 -14.85 25.99
N SER A 255 24.25 -16.06 26.46
CA SER A 255 23.26 -17.13 26.53
C SER A 255 22.01 -16.80 27.37
N GLU A 256 22.23 -16.19 28.55
CA GLU A 256 21.12 -15.87 29.47
C GLU A 256 20.17 -14.85 28.83
N ALA A 257 20.69 -13.73 28.33
CA ALA A 257 19.89 -12.73 27.63
C ALA A 257 19.17 -13.29 26.40
N ALA A 258 19.86 -14.18 25.66
CA ALA A 258 19.29 -14.80 24.47
C ALA A 258 18.13 -15.76 24.81
N ILE A 259 18.22 -16.50 25.92
CA ILE A 259 17.15 -17.40 26.42
C ILE A 259 15.95 -16.58 26.92
N GLU A 260 16.21 -15.53 27.72
CA GLU A 260 15.18 -14.64 28.28
C GLU A 260 14.37 -13.93 27.20
N ALA A 261 15.02 -13.57 26.09
CA ALA A 261 14.36 -12.92 24.95
C ALA A 261 13.33 -13.84 24.25
N GLN A 262 13.43 -15.19 24.40
CA GLN A 262 12.56 -16.11 23.70
C GLN A 262 11.22 -16.29 24.43
N ALA A 263 10.12 -15.97 23.71
CA ALA A 263 8.77 -16.10 24.26
C ALA A 263 8.27 -17.56 24.33
N THR A 264 8.81 -18.46 23.48
CA THR A 264 8.34 -19.85 23.34
C THR A 264 9.34 -20.85 23.88
N ASP A 265 8.84 -22.04 24.27
CA ASP A 265 9.70 -23.16 24.69
C ASP A 265 10.60 -23.65 23.56
N GLU A 266 10.12 -23.62 22.33
CA GLU A 266 10.90 -23.97 21.15
C GLU A 266 12.06 -22.96 20.92
N GLY A 267 11.76 -21.67 21.01
CA GLY A 267 12.79 -20.63 20.90
C GLY A 267 13.88 -20.78 21.97
N ARG A 268 13.49 -21.02 23.24
CA ARG A 268 14.43 -21.27 24.33
C ARG A 268 15.24 -22.53 24.09
N SER A 269 14.62 -23.61 23.64
CA SER A 269 15.29 -24.87 23.30
C SER A 269 16.34 -24.71 22.21
N ASP A 270 16.06 -23.90 21.18
CA ASP A 270 17.03 -23.60 20.14
C ASP A 270 18.29 -22.93 20.70
N ILE A 271 18.13 -21.95 21.61
CA ILE A 271 19.28 -21.29 22.25
C ILE A 271 20.03 -22.25 23.14
N TYR A 272 19.33 -23.04 24.01
CA TYR A 272 19.98 -24.04 24.83
C TYR A 272 20.78 -25.05 24.02
N TYR A 273 20.30 -25.44 22.85
CA TYR A 273 21.01 -26.34 21.96
C TYR A 273 22.32 -25.72 21.49
N LEU A 274 22.31 -24.47 21.02
CA LEU A 274 23.52 -23.76 20.54
C LEU A 274 24.55 -23.51 21.67
N VAL A 275 24.05 -23.19 22.85
CA VAL A 275 24.89 -23.01 24.06
C VAL A 275 25.54 -24.31 24.46
N GLY A 276 24.82 -25.43 24.42
CA GLY A 276 25.35 -26.77 24.65
C GLY A 276 26.44 -27.13 23.67
N VAL A 277 26.28 -26.77 22.38
CA VAL A 277 27.38 -26.94 21.38
C VAL A 277 28.63 -26.11 21.78
N ALA A 278 28.44 -24.85 22.17
CA ALA A 278 29.57 -23.99 22.58
C ALA A 278 30.32 -24.57 23.82
N TYR A 279 29.61 -25.07 24.81
CA TYR A 279 30.21 -25.74 25.94
C TYR A 279 30.98 -27.01 25.54
N ASN A 280 30.39 -27.84 24.68
CA ASN A 280 31.01 -29.05 24.17
C ASN A 280 32.33 -28.77 23.43
N GLU A 281 32.34 -27.77 22.55
CA GLU A 281 33.52 -27.34 21.80
C GLU A 281 34.65 -26.83 22.72
N LYS A 282 34.29 -26.35 23.92
CA LYS A 282 35.23 -25.97 24.97
C LYS A 282 35.61 -27.14 25.91
N SER A 283 35.15 -28.35 25.64
CA SER A 283 35.31 -29.53 26.51
C SER A 283 34.73 -29.36 27.92
N MET A 284 33.73 -28.50 28.07
CA MET A 284 32.97 -28.26 29.30
C MET A 284 31.72 -29.18 29.30
N PHE A 285 31.98 -30.49 29.38
CA PHE A 285 30.97 -31.52 29.10
C PHE A 285 29.78 -31.50 30.08
N ASP A 286 30.02 -31.25 31.37
CA ASP A 286 28.94 -31.19 32.36
C ASP A 286 27.95 -30.02 32.05
N GLN A 287 28.52 -28.86 31.66
CA GLN A 287 27.70 -27.71 31.28
C GLN A 287 27.00 -27.95 29.94
N ALA A 288 27.60 -28.61 28.98
CA ALA A 288 26.98 -29.01 27.72
C ALA A 288 25.78 -29.90 27.96
N ILE A 289 25.93 -30.93 28.79
CA ILE A 289 24.82 -31.84 29.19
C ILE A 289 23.72 -31.07 29.91
N ALA A 290 24.08 -30.15 30.82
CA ALA A 290 23.08 -29.33 31.53
C ALA A 290 22.28 -28.42 30.57
N ALA A 291 22.95 -27.80 29.59
CA ALA A 291 22.29 -26.99 28.57
C ALA A 291 21.34 -27.86 27.70
N TRP A 292 21.82 -28.98 27.17
CA TRP A 292 21.04 -29.86 26.32
C TRP A 292 19.83 -30.52 27.02
N LYS A 293 19.87 -30.72 28.33
CA LYS A 293 18.73 -31.19 29.12
C LYS A 293 17.55 -30.18 29.12
N ASN A 294 17.81 -28.93 28.84
CA ASN A 294 16.79 -27.88 28.72
C ASN A 294 16.22 -27.78 27.29
N VAL A 295 16.68 -28.59 26.35
CA VAL A 295 16.11 -28.69 24.99
C VAL A 295 14.90 -29.59 25.06
N THR A 296 13.71 -29.02 25.29
CA THR A 296 12.46 -29.74 25.56
C THR A 296 11.43 -29.65 24.44
N ALA A 297 11.65 -28.78 23.44
CA ALA A 297 10.73 -28.54 22.32
C ALA A 297 11.50 -28.27 21.03
N GLY A 298 10.81 -28.44 19.90
CA GLY A 298 11.34 -28.14 18.56
C GLY A 298 12.24 -29.23 17.98
N ASN A 299 12.88 -28.91 16.87
CA ASN A 299 13.61 -29.87 16.02
C ASN A 299 14.92 -30.38 16.62
N ASN A 300 15.44 -29.73 17.67
CA ASN A 300 16.74 -30.05 18.25
C ASN A 300 16.68 -31.07 19.43
N VAL A 301 15.48 -31.52 19.83
CA VAL A 301 15.27 -32.42 20.97
C VAL A 301 16.02 -33.74 20.79
N GLU A 302 15.87 -34.36 19.62
CA GLU A 302 16.53 -35.65 19.33
C GLU A 302 18.05 -35.50 19.24
N ASN A 303 18.54 -34.41 18.64
CA ASN A 303 19.96 -34.11 18.53
C ASN A 303 20.59 -33.90 19.92
N ALA A 304 19.94 -33.12 20.77
CA ALA A 304 20.39 -32.89 22.15
C ALA A 304 20.47 -34.21 22.94
N ALA A 305 19.43 -35.06 22.84
CA ALA A 305 19.41 -36.36 23.48
C ALA A 305 20.57 -37.27 22.99
N ALA A 306 20.86 -37.26 21.69
CA ALA A 306 21.95 -38.01 21.11
C ALA A 306 23.33 -37.54 21.64
N TYR A 307 23.55 -36.23 21.74
CA TYR A 307 24.80 -35.68 22.30
C TYR A 307 24.94 -36.02 23.78
N ILE A 308 23.89 -35.93 24.58
CA ILE A 308 23.91 -36.33 26.00
C ILE A 308 24.33 -37.81 26.12
N LYS A 309 23.69 -38.68 25.32
CA LYS A 309 24.00 -40.10 25.31
C LYS A 309 25.46 -40.36 24.97
N ALA A 310 25.99 -39.68 23.92
CA ALA A 310 27.37 -39.85 23.50
C ALA A 310 28.41 -39.46 24.60
N LEU A 311 28.11 -38.41 25.38
CA LEU A 311 28.98 -37.97 26.47
C LEU A 311 28.82 -38.76 27.75
N THR A 312 27.70 -39.50 27.96
CA THR A 312 27.42 -40.23 29.19
C THR A 312 27.66 -41.74 29.07
N THR A 313 27.80 -42.23 27.83
CA THR A 313 28.08 -43.69 27.60
C THR A 313 29.62 -43.90 27.71
N PRO A 314 30.07 -44.79 28.57
CA PRO A 314 31.50 -45.12 28.63
C PRO A 314 31.99 -45.63 27.29
N ALA A 315 33.24 -45.21 26.88
CA ALA A 315 33.90 -45.80 25.74
C ALA A 315 34.15 -47.31 26.05
N GLU A 316 33.67 -48.20 25.21
CA GLU A 316 33.97 -49.64 25.30
C GLU A 316 35.42 -49.94 25.05
#